data_b7fcea0d4d3a4fc52e58667c234df048
#
_entry.id   b7fcea0d4d3a4fc52e58667c234df048
#
_cell.length_a   1.000
_cell.length_b   1.000
_cell.length_c   1.000
_cell.angle_alpha   90.00
_cell.angle_beta   90.00
_cell.angle_gamma   90.00
#
_symmetry.space_group_name_H-M   'P 1'
#
loop_
_entity.id
_entity.type
_entity.pdbx_description
1 polymer ?
#
loop_
_entity_poly.entity_id
_entity_poly.type
_entity_poly.pdbx_seq_one_letter_code
_entity_poly.pdbx_strand_id
1 'polypeptide(L)'
;MFHCIAASIGVAFQNMTNNPDQKNVILLLTRPEGGNERFCLNIEHLLGQCEILDSPLQKIEFLETLIEVKEESILIFTSINGLRASEKYNLRNKKCFVVGENTRKIATSAGYEVLASSSDQENLLKLIKLKNPTESMVHIRGKHTTGNLCDSLKNNGFSCFEITGYNQQPLKIKKQIFHKVKSGRPVILPIFSLIKLLLLIYTASAPEIISINSLVMKA
;
A
#
# COMPACT_ATOMS: atom_id res chain seq x y z
N MET A 1 -5.70 -10.42 -6.41
CA MET A 1 -4.62 -10.29 -5.41
C MET A 1 -5.12 -10.46 -3.98
N PHE A 2 -6.12 -9.72 -3.47
CA PHE A 2 -6.66 -9.91 -2.10
C PHE A 2 -7.19 -11.32 -1.83
N HIS A 3 -7.83 -11.96 -2.81
CA HIS A 3 -8.32 -13.35 -2.67
C HIS A 3 -7.18 -14.35 -2.46
N CYS A 4 -6.06 -14.20 -3.15
CA CYS A 4 -4.90 -15.07 -2.97
C CYS A 4 -4.25 -14.88 -1.59
N ILE A 5 -4.16 -13.63 -1.10
CA ILE A 5 -3.60 -13.33 0.22
C ILE A 5 -4.51 -13.91 1.31
N ALA A 6 -5.82 -13.69 1.21
CA ALA A 6 -6.79 -14.23 2.16
C ALA A 6 -6.76 -15.78 2.18
N ALA A 7 -6.73 -16.41 1.00
CA ALA A 7 -6.61 -17.87 0.91
C ALA A 7 -5.32 -18.40 1.51
N SER A 8 -4.18 -17.75 1.22
CA SER A 8 -2.88 -18.16 1.75
C SER A 8 -2.78 -17.93 3.27
N ILE A 9 -3.35 -16.82 3.79
CA ILE A 9 -3.46 -16.59 5.24
C ILE A 9 -4.38 -17.64 5.86
N GLY A 10 -5.51 -17.97 5.22
CA GLY A 10 -6.44 -18.99 5.67
C GLY A 10 -5.77 -20.37 5.80
N VAL A 11 -5.00 -20.80 4.79
CA VAL A 11 -4.26 -22.07 4.84
C VAL A 11 -3.19 -22.03 5.93
N ALA A 12 -2.43 -20.95 6.05
CA ALA A 12 -1.43 -20.79 7.11
C ALA A 12 -2.09 -20.81 8.50
N PHE A 13 -3.22 -20.13 8.65
CA PHE A 13 -4.00 -20.08 9.89
C PHE A 13 -4.57 -21.47 10.24
N GLN A 14 -5.19 -22.17 9.29
CA GLN A 14 -5.70 -23.53 9.49
C GLN A 14 -4.59 -24.52 9.92
N ASN A 15 -3.43 -24.43 9.29
CA ASN A 15 -2.27 -25.27 9.65
C ASN A 15 -1.75 -24.96 11.06
N MET A 16 -1.86 -23.72 11.52
CA MET A 16 -1.44 -23.29 12.86
C MET A 16 -2.50 -23.59 13.92
N THR A 17 -3.80 -23.54 13.60
CA THR A 17 -4.90 -23.74 14.56
C THR A 17 -5.30 -25.20 14.74
N ASN A 18 -4.96 -26.09 13.81
CA ASN A 18 -5.21 -27.53 13.93
C ASN A 18 -4.32 -28.22 14.98
N ASN A 19 -3.33 -27.51 15.53
CA ASN A 19 -2.55 -27.98 16.66
C ASN A 19 -3.16 -27.44 17.98
N PRO A 20 -3.70 -28.26 18.88
CA PRO A 20 -4.36 -27.83 20.11
C PRO A 20 -3.48 -26.98 21.05
N ASP A 21 -2.15 -27.08 20.93
CA ASP A 21 -1.19 -26.27 21.68
C ASP A 21 -0.94 -24.87 21.10
N GLN A 22 -1.52 -24.52 19.93
CA GLN A 22 -1.28 -23.25 19.22
C GLN A 22 -2.48 -22.31 19.19
N LYS A 23 -3.36 -22.35 20.18
CA LYS A 23 -4.59 -21.53 20.25
C LYS A 23 -4.38 -20.01 20.35
N ASN A 24 -3.15 -19.52 20.28
CA ASN A 24 -2.84 -18.13 20.63
C ASN A 24 -1.94 -17.45 19.57
N VAL A 25 -2.42 -17.41 18.32
CA VAL A 25 -1.70 -16.80 17.21
C VAL A 25 -1.79 -15.26 17.29
N ILE A 26 -0.69 -14.57 17.03
CA ILE A 26 -0.64 -13.12 16.89
C ILE A 26 -0.71 -12.74 15.40
N LEU A 27 -1.64 -11.86 15.03
CA LEU A 27 -1.65 -11.19 13.74
C LEU A 27 -1.08 -9.79 13.91
N LEU A 28 0.16 -9.56 13.43
CA LEU A 28 0.81 -8.25 13.51
C LEU A 28 0.54 -7.45 12.24
N LEU A 29 -0.20 -6.36 12.37
CA LEU A 29 -0.56 -5.46 11.28
C LEU A 29 0.34 -4.23 11.27
N THR A 30 0.98 -3.98 10.13
CA THR A 30 2.02 -2.93 9.99
C THR A 30 1.69 -1.88 8.92
N ARG A 31 0.48 -1.90 8.37
CA ARG A 31 0.06 -0.90 7.37
C ARG A 31 -0.18 0.45 8.03
N PRO A 32 -0.06 1.56 7.28
CA PRO A 32 -0.51 2.86 7.75
C PRO A 32 -1.98 2.84 8.16
N GLU A 33 -2.35 3.76 9.01
CA GLU A 33 -3.71 3.96 9.52
C GLU A 33 -4.78 3.89 8.42
N GLY A 34 -5.92 3.27 8.71
CA GLY A 34 -7.01 3.01 7.76
C GLY A 34 -6.75 1.86 6.78
N GLY A 35 -5.53 1.34 6.71
CA GLY A 35 -5.19 0.18 5.86
C GLY A 35 -5.45 -1.17 6.53
N ASN A 36 -5.28 -1.25 7.84
CA ASN A 36 -5.43 -2.48 8.63
C ASN A 36 -6.89 -2.82 8.87
N GLU A 37 -7.75 -1.85 9.15
CA GLU A 37 -9.19 -2.04 9.37
C GLU A 37 -9.85 -2.77 8.21
N ARG A 38 -9.65 -2.28 6.99
CA ARG A 38 -10.20 -2.94 5.79
C ARG A 38 -9.65 -4.34 5.58
N PHE A 39 -8.38 -4.55 5.90
CA PHE A 39 -7.79 -5.88 5.82
C PHE A 39 -8.43 -6.83 6.83
N CYS A 40 -8.61 -6.41 8.08
CA CYS A 40 -9.29 -7.19 9.12
C CYS A 40 -10.71 -7.57 8.72
N LEU A 41 -11.51 -6.62 8.22
CA LEU A 41 -12.86 -6.89 7.74
C LEU A 41 -12.91 -7.96 6.64
N ASN A 42 -11.92 -7.96 5.73
CA ASN A 42 -11.87 -8.95 4.65
C ASN A 42 -11.47 -10.36 5.10
N ILE A 43 -10.81 -10.50 6.25
CA ILE A 43 -10.33 -11.79 6.76
C ILE A 43 -10.95 -12.16 8.12
N GLU A 44 -11.94 -11.41 8.59
CA GLU A 44 -12.58 -11.59 9.90
C GLU A 44 -13.02 -13.04 10.11
N HIS A 45 -13.60 -13.65 9.09
CA HIS A 45 -14.05 -15.05 9.11
C HIS A 45 -12.87 -16.06 9.22
N LEU A 46 -11.65 -15.65 8.97
CA LEU A 46 -10.43 -16.48 9.07
C LEU A 46 -9.70 -16.29 10.40
N LEU A 47 -9.98 -15.20 11.13
CA LEU A 47 -9.16 -14.80 12.28
C LEU A 47 -9.43 -15.63 13.55
N GLY A 48 -10.60 -16.26 13.66
CA GLY A 48 -10.95 -17.11 14.82
C GLY A 48 -10.59 -16.44 16.16
N GLN A 49 -9.71 -17.09 16.94
CA GLN A 49 -9.23 -16.59 18.26
C GLN A 49 -7.85 -15.94 18.19
N CYS A 50 -7.52 -15.22 17.12
CA CYS A 50 -6.21 -14.60 16.98
C CYS A 50 -6.18 -13.22 17.69
N GLU A 51 -5.03 -12.93 18.33
CA GLU A 51 -4.79 -11.59 18.90
C GLU A 51 -4.27 -10.66 17.81
N ILE A 52 -5.02 -9.58 17.52
CA ILE A 52 -4.63 -8.57 16.51
C ILE A 52 -3.80 -7.48 17.20
N LEU A 53 -2.56 -7.30 16.75
CA LEU A 53 -1.68 -6.23 17.18
C LEU A 53 -1.47 -5.24 16.03
N ASP A 54 -1.83 -3.98 16.27
CA ASP A 54 -1.68 -2.90 15.30
C ASP A 54 -0.45 -2.04 15.63
N SER A 55 0.56 -2.11 14.76
CA SER A 55 1.80 -1.34 14.87
C SER A 55 2.22 -0.83 13.49
N PRO A 56 1.61 0.27 13.01
CA PRO A 56 2.00 0.87 11.76
C PRO A 56 3.50 1.18 11.72
N LEU A 57 4.18 0.78 10.63
CA LEU A 57 5.60 1.09 10.40
C LEU A 57 5.82 2.39 9.64
N GLN A 58 4.74 3.02 9.19
CA GLN A 58 4.77 4.29 8.49
C GLN A 58 3.57 5.15 8.89
N LYS A 59 3.83 6.45 9.05
CA LYS A 59 2.82 7.49 9.08
C LYS A 59 2.82 8.21 7.73
N ILE A 60 1.63 8.44 7.18
CA ILE A 60 1.46 9.26 5.98
C ILE A 60 1.21 10.69 6.41
N GLU A 61 2.05 11.60 5.92
CA GLU A 61 1.95 13.03 6.16
C GLU A 61 1.72 13.72 4.82
N PHE A 62 0.54 14.30 4.63
CA PHE A 62 0.22 15.03 3.42
C PHE A 62 0.92 16.39 3.43
N LEU A 63 1.56 16.72 2.31
CA LEU A 63 2.31 17.96 2.17
C LEU A 63 1.38 19.06 1.67
N GLU A 64 1.57 20.27 2.19
CA GLU A 64 0.93 21.48 1.67
C GLU A 64 1.82 22.07 0.58
N THR A 65 1.73 21.51 -0.61
CA THR A 65 2.46 22.01 -1.76
C THR A 65 1.49 22.83 -2.62
N LEU A 66 1.79 24.10 -2.82
CA LEU A 66 1.05 24.92 -3.79
C LEU A 66 1.39 24.43 -5.19
N ILE A 67 0.42 23.86 -5.88
CA ILE A 67 0.62 23.31 -7.21
C ILE A 67 -0.52 23.79 -8.11
N GLU A 68 -0.14 24.49 -9.16
CA GLU A 68 -1.03 24.73 -10.28
C GLU A 68 -1.06 23.49 -11.19
N VAL A 69 -2.17 22.76 -11.13
CA VAL A 69 -2.48 21.71 -12.09
C VAL A 69 -3.42 22.30 -13.13
N LYS A 70 -3.00 22.35 -14.38
CA LYS A 70 -3.82 22.84 -15.48
C LYS A 70 -5.13 22.05 -15.54
N GLU A 71 -6.21 22.72 -15.97
CA GLU A 71 -7.55 22.14 -15.96
C GLU A 71 -7.64 20.88 -16.83
N GLU A 72 -7.00 20.87 -17.97
CA GLU A 72 -6.98 19.77 -18.93
C GLU A 72 -6.02 18.62 -18.56
N SER A 73 -5.19 18.79 -17.53
CA SER A 73 -4.20 17.76 -17.15
C SER A 73 -4.85 16.46 -16.68
N ILE A 74 -4.26 15.32 -17.10
CA ILE A 74 -4.63 13.99 -16.65
C ILE A 74 -3.80 13.65 -15.41
N LEU A 75 -4.45 13.18 -14.35
CA LEU A 75 -3.76 12.78 -13.12
C LEU A 75 -3.31 11.33 -13.19
N ILE A 76 -2.20 11.02 -12.52
CA ILE A 76 -1.74 9.64 -12.35
C ILE A 76 -1.66 9.32 -10.87
N PHE A 77 -2.33 8.25 -10.46
CA PHE A 77 -2.32 7.75 -9.09
C PHE A 77 -1.77 6.32 -9.03
N THR A 78 -0.57 6.15 -8.52
CA THR A 78 0.04 4.83 -8.30
C THR A 78 -0.24 4.30 -6.89
N SER A 79 -0.94 5.07 -6.07
CA SER A 79 -1.37 4.69 -4.72
C SER A 79 -2.59 5.49 -4.27
N ILE A 80 -3.34 4.93 -3.30
CA ILE A 80 -4.46 5.63 -2.64
C ILE A 80 -3.99 6.92 -1.96
N ASN A 81 -2.76 6.96 -1.45
CA ASN A 81 -2.25 8.16 -0.78
C ASN A 81 -2.01 9.31 -1.76
N GLY A 82 -1.63 9.03 -3.00
CA GLY A 82 -1.55 10.04 -4.05
C GLY A 82 -2.93 10.64 -4.37
N LEU A 83 -3.96 9.79 -4.43
CA LEU A 83 -5.33 10.24 -4.62
C LEU A 83 -5.81 11.08 -3.42
N ARG A 84 -5.58 10.63 -2.17
CA ARG A 84 -5.92 11.40 -0.97
C ARG A 84 -5.18 12.74 -0.90
N ALA A 85 -3.93 12.78 -1.36
CA ALA A 85 -3.19 14.04 -1.46
C ALA A 85 -3.86 14.99 -2.45
N SER A 86 -4.36 14.49 -3.59
CA SER A 86 -5.03 15.32 -4.61
C SER A 86 -6.34 15.94 -4.13
N GLU A 87 -7.03 15.33 -3.16
CA GLU A 87 -8.26 15.88 -2.59
C GLU A 87 -8.02 17.26 -1.92
N LYS A 88 -6.83 17.48 -1.37
CA LYS A 88 -6.45 18.78 -0.79
C LYS A 88 -6.35 19.90 -1.82
N TYR A 89 -6.12 19.56 -3.09
CA TYR A 89 -5.97 20.53 -4.18
C TYR A 89 -7.24 20.76 -4.97
N ASN A 90 -8.38 20.24 -4.51
CA ASN A 90 -9.68 20.33 -5.17
C ASN A 90 -9.66 19.87 -6.66
N LEU A 91 -8.89 18.84 -6.95
CA LEU A 91 -8.68 18.29 -8.29
C LEU A 91 -9.72 17.23 -8.68
N ARG A 92 -10.92 17.28 -8.10
CA ARG A 92 -12.03 16.36 -8.44
C ARG A 92 -12.51 16.57 -9.87
N ASN A 93 -13.21 15.57 -10.40
CA ASN A 93 -13.77 15.56 -11.77
C ASN A 93 -12.74 15.60 -12.91
N LYS A 94 -11.46 15.35 -12.61
CA LYS A 94 -10.42 15.23 -13.63
C LYS A 94 -10.30 13.79 -14.14
N LYS A 95 -9.79 13.66 -15.36
CA LYS A 95 -9.38 12.39 -15.94
C LYS A 95 -8.17 11.84 -15.19
N CYS A 96 -8.11 10.53 -14.98
CA CYS A 96 -6.96 9.93 -14.33
C CYS A 96 -6.59 8.53 -14.85
N PHE A 97 -5.32 8.19 -14.69
CA PHE A 97 -4.78 6.83 -14.80
C PHE A 97 -4.45 6.32 -13.41
N VAL A 98 -4.72 5.05 -13.13
CA VAL A 98 -4.53 4.51 -11.77
C VAL A 98 -3.81 3.15 -11.77
N VAL A 99 -3.04 2.90 -10.71
CA VAL A 99 -2.50 1.57 -10.41
C VAL A 99 -3.26 0.97 -9.24
N GLY A 100 -3.72 -0.27 -9.44
CA GLY A 100 -4.42 -1.07 -8.44
C GLY A 100 -5.94 -0.87 -8.41
N GLU A 101 -6.64 -2.00 -8.34
CA GLU A 101 -8.11 -2.04 -8.38
C GLU A 101 -8.75 -1.23 -7.22
N ASN A 102 -8.12 -1.25 -6.04
CA ASN A 102 -8.62 -0.49 -4.91
C ASN A 102 -8.50 1.04 -5.13
N THR A 103 -7.38 1.49 -5.73
CA THR A 103 -7.21 2.90 -6.12
C THR A 103 -8.26 3.29 -7.17
N ARG A 104 -8.53 2.41 -8.15
CA ARG A 104 -9.57 2.62 -9.16
C ARG A 104 -10.94 2.83 -8.53
N LYS A 105 -11.35 1.93 -7.63
CA LYS A 105 -12.66 2.03 -6.95
C LYS A 105 -12.81 3.35 -6.19
N ILE A 106 -11.78 3.74 -5.42
CA ILE A 106 -11.80 4.97 -4.64
C ILE A 106 -11.79 6.20 -5.56
N ALA A 107 -10.99 6.19 -6.64
CA ALA A 107 -10.97 7.29 -7.62
C ALA A 107 -12.35 7.51 -8.24
N THR A 108 -12.98 6.43 -8.72
CA THR A 108 -14.34 6.50 -9.29
C THR A 108 -15.36 7.03 -8.27
N SER A 109 -15.33 6.53 -7.03
CA SER A 109 -16.22 7.01 -5.96
C SER A 109 -15.97 8.46 -5.56
N ALA A 110 -14.76 8.98 -5.75
CA ALA A 110 -14.40 10.36 -5.49
C ALA A 110 -14.70 11.31 -6.67
N GLY A 111 -15.29 10.81 -7.76
CA GLY A 111 -15.71 11.60 -8.91
C GLY A 111 -14.65 11.75 -10.00
N TYR A 112 -13.56 10.99 -9.97
CA TYR A 112 -12.58 11.01 -11.07
C TYR A 112 -13.04 10.15 -12.25
N GLU A 113 -12.77 10.61 -13.48
CA GLU A 113 -12.92 9.82 -14.69
C GLU A 113 -11.70 8.93 -14.89
N VAL A 114 -11.82 7.63 -14.57
CA VAL A 114 -10.72 6.69 -14.71
C VAL A 114 -10.58 6.22 -16.15
N LEU A 115 -9.60 6.75 -16.88
CA LEU A 115 -9.32 6.41 -18.28
C LEU A 115 -8.78 4.99 -18.45
N ALA A 116 -7.91 4.55 -17.54
CA ALA A 116 -7.43 3.16 -17.46
C ALA A 116 -6.88 2.84 -16.08
N SER A 117 -6.88 1.54 -15.76
CA SER A 117 -6.26 1.00 -14.55
C SER A 117 -5.44 -0.25 -14.87
N SER A 118 -4.37 -0.48 -14.10
CA SER A 118 -3.50 -1.65 -14.23
C SER A 118 -3.10 -2.21 -12.86
N SER A 119 -2.46 -3.37 -12.84
CA SER A 119 -1.92 -3.98 -11.63
C SER A 119 -0.65 -3.29 -11.12
N ASP A 120 0.13 -2.70 -12.03
CA ASP A 120 1.46 -2.15 -11.78
C ASP A 120 1.79 -0.99 -12.73
N GLN A 121 2.94 -0.32 -12.51
CA GLN A 121 3.35 0.85 -13.29
C GLN A 121 3.75 0.50 -14.73
N GLU A 122 4.34 -0.67 -14.97
CA GLU A 122 4.78 -1.08 -16.32
C GLU A 122 3.58 -1.30 -17.23
N ASN A 123 2.56 -2.00 -16.73
CA ASN A 123 1.33 -2.21 -17.46
C ASN A 123 0.55 -0.89 -17.64
N LEU A 124 0.60 0.02 -16.66
CA LEU A 124 0.00 1.34 -16.81
C LEU A 124 0.68 2.13 -17.94
N LEU A 125 2.01 2.10 -18.02
CA LEU A 125 2.76 2.74 -19.11
C LEU A 125 2.31 2.21 -20.48
N LYS A 126 2.13 0.88 -20.63
CA LYS A 126 1.62 0.28 -21.88
C LYS A 126 0.23 0.79 -22.23
N LEU A 127 -0.67 0.89 -21.25
CA LEU A 127 -2.03 1.39 -21.46
C LEU A 127 -2.06 2.88 -21.83
N ILE A 128 -1.21 3.70 -21.21
CA ILE A 128 -1.08 5.12 -21.56
C ILE A 128 -0.57 5.27 -23.00
N LYS A 129 0.46 4.50 -23.40
CA LYS A 129 0.96 4.48 -24.78
C LYS A 129 -0.11 4.09 -25.79
N LEU A 130 -0.94 3.11 -25.46
CA LEU A 130 -2.04 2.69 -26.33
C LEU A 130 -3.11 3.77 -26.47
N LYS A 131 -3.44 4.48 -25.39
CA LYS A 131 -4.41 5.58 -25.40
C LYS A 131 -3.89 6.86 -26.04
N ASN A 132 -2.57 7.01 -26.07
CA ASN A 132 -1.84 8.11 -26.67
C ASN A 132 -2.42 9.51 -26.36
N PRO A 133 -2.58 9.88 -25.07
CA PRO A 133 -3.12 11.19 -24.70
C PRO A 133 -2.19 12.32 -25.15
N THR A 134 -2.77 13.43 -25.58
CA THR A 134 -2.06 14.66 -25.95
C THR A 134 -1.91 15.62 -24.78
N GLU A 135 -2.74 15.45 -23.75
CA GLU A 135 -2.75 16.28 -22.55
C GLU A 135 -1.51 16.01 -21.68
N SER A 136 -1.07 17.02 -20.96
CA SER A 136 -0.03 16.84 -19.97
C SER A 136 -0.53 15.98 -18.81
N MET A 137 0.36 15.13 -18.28
CA MET A 137 0.05 14.26 -17.16
C MET A 137 0.75 14.71 -15.88
N VAL A 138 0.08 14.52 -14.75
CA VAL A 138 0.60 14.89 -13.43
C VAL A 138 0.53 13.68 -12.51
N HIS A 139 1.70 13.15 -12.15
CA HIS A 139 1.82 12.03 -11.22
C HIS A 139 1.94 12.54 -9.78
N ILE A 140 0.88 12.35 -8.99
CA ILE A 140 0.87 12.70 -7.57
C ILE A 140 1.37 11.51 -6.77
N ARG A 141 2.55 11.64 -6.18
CA ARG A 141 3.29 10.55 -5.55
C ARG A 141 3.80 10.86 -4.15
N GLY A 142 4.27 9.85 -3.46
CA GLY A 142 5.00 10.02 -2.20
C GLY A 142 6.43 10.48 -2.42
N LYS A 143 7.06 10.98 -1.37
CA LYS A 143 8.49 11.35 -1.37
C LYS A 143 9.37 10.15 -1.71
N HIS A 144 9.06 8.99 -1.14
CA HIS A 144 9.75 7.73 -1.42
C HIS A 144 8.89 6.87 -2.35
N THR A 145 9.36 6.64 -3.57
CA THR A 145 8.70 5.77 -4.54
C THR A 145 9.69 4.75 -5.10
N THR A 146 9.16 3.63 -5.55
CA THR A 146 9.86 2.68 -6.39
C THR A 146 9.39 2.89 -7.82
N GLY A 147 10.31 3.12 -8.74
CA GLY A 147 10.01 3.33 -10.16
C GLY A 147 10.06 4.80 -10.58
N ASN A 148 10.14 4.99 -11.88
CA ASN A 148 10.34 6.26 -12.57
C ASN A 148 9.33 6.44 -13.70
N LEU A 149 8.04 6.21 -13.40
CA LEU A 149 6.97 6.24 -14.40
C LEU A 149 6.96 7.51 -15.24
N CYS A 150 7.18 8.67 -14.60
CA CYS A 150 7.16 9.96 -15.29
C CYS A 150 8.33 10.10 -16.27
N ASP A 151 9.52 9.63 -15.90
CA ASP A 151 10.68 9.63 -16.81
C ASP A 151 10.46 8.64 -17.96
N SER A 152 9.88 7.48 -17.67
CA SER A 152 9.52 6.51 -18.71
C SER A 152 8.49 7.09 -19.69
N LEU A 153 7.52 7.87 -19.22
CA LEU A 153 6.56 8.57 -20.07
C LEU A 153 7.25 9.64 -20.93
N LYS A 154 8.11 10.48 -20.34
CA LYS A 154 8.89 11.50 -21.06
C LYS A 154 9.76 10.88 -22.16
N ASN A 155 10.44 9.78 -21.87
CA ASN A 155 11.26 9.05 -22.85
C ASN A 155 10.43 8.46 -24.01
N ASN A 156 9.12 8.33 -23.84
CA ASN A 156 8.18 7.92 -24.88
C ASN A 156 7.42 9.11 -25.52
N GLY A 157 7.87 10.35 -25.30
CA GLY A 157 7.34 11.55 -25.94
C GLY A 157 6.14 12.18 -25.25
N PHE A 158 5.73 11.70 -24.08
CA PHE A 158 4.61 12.28 -23.33
C PHE A 158 5.07 13.40 -22.39
N SER A 159 4.22 14.40 -22.22
CA SER A 159 4.42 15.42 -21.18
C SER A 159 3.98 14.86 -19.82
N CYS A 160 4.90 14.72 -18.88
CA CYS A 160 4.61 14.24 -17.53
C CYS A 160 5.38 15.03 -16.47
N PHE A 161 4.70 15.41 -15.39
CA PHE A 161 5.26 16.11 -14.24
C PHE A 161 4.99 15.30 -12.97
N GLU A 162 5.86 15.45 -11.97
CA GLU A 162 5.68 14.83 -10.67
C GLU A 162 5.38 15.84 -9.59
N ILE A 163 4.46 15.47 -8.71
CA ILE A 163 4.12 16.22 -7.51
C ILE A 163 4.32 15.32 -6.31
N THR A 164 5.18 15.75 -5.39
CA THR A 164 5.28 15.08 -4.10
C THR A 164 4.15 15.54 -3.21
N GLY A 165 3.07 14.75 -3.14
CA GLY A 165 1.85 15.08 -2.39
C GLY A 165 1.87 14.60 -0.94
N TYR A 166 2.76 13.66 -0.58
CA TYR A 166 2.84 13.13 0.78
C TYR A 166 4.24 12.59 1.10
N ASN A 167 4.55 12.55 2.39
CA ASN A 167 5.73 11.90 2.93
C ASN A 167 5.35 10.64 3.68
N GLN A 168 6.21 9.62 3.60
CA GLN A 168 6.11 8.38 4.38
C GLN A 168 7.14 8.44 5.51
N GLN A 169 6.71 8.79 6.71
CA GLN A 169 7.59 8.80 7.88
C GLN A 169 7.68 7.39 8.46
N PRO A 170 8.88 6.81 8.60
CA PRO A 170 9.05 5.52 9.25
C PRO A 170 8.70 5.63 10.74
N LEU A 171 8.01 4.62 11.26
CA LEU A 171 7.68 4.47 12.66
C LEU A 171 8.34 3.22 13.22
N LYS A 172 8.76 3.28 14.49
CA LYS A 172 9.27 2.11 15.22
C LYS A 172 8.11 1.27 15.77
N ILE A 173 8.31 -0.03 15.85
CA ILE A 173 7.38 -0.92 16.55
C ILE A 173 7.28 -0.48 18.01
N LYS A 174 6.06 -0.40 18.54
CA LYS A 174 5.82 -0.05 19.94
C LYS A 174 6.45 -1.10 20.86
N LYS A 175 7.18 -0.67 21.91
CA LYS A 175 7.87 -1.60 22.84
C LYS A 175 6.96 -2.70 23.38
N GLN A 176 5.73 -2.37 23.75
CA GLN A 176 4.74 -3.34 24.26
C GLN A 176 4.42 -4.44 23.25
N ILE A 177 4.29 -4.07 21.96
CA ILE A 177 4.03 -5.02 20.87
C ILE A 177 5.26 -5.89 20.63
N PHE A 178 6.45 -5.30 20.68
CA PHE A 178 7.69 -6.04 20.56
C PHE A 178 7.85 -7.14 21.63
N HIS A 179 7.50 -6.85 22.89
CA HIS A 179 7.51 -7.86 23.96
C HIS A 179 6.51 -9.00 23.69
N LYS A 180 5.32 -8.69 23.21
CA LYS A 180 4.32 -9.71 22.86
C LYS A 180 4.78 -10.60 21.69
N VAL A 181 5.40 -10.02 20.68
CA VAL A 181 5.95 -10.76 19.53
C VAL A 181 7.10 -11.71 19.99
N LYS A 182 7.88 -11.31 20.99
CA LYS A 182 8.94 -12.15 21.58
C LYS A 182 8.45 -13.20 22.56
N SER A 183 7.17 -13.33 22.83
CA SER A 183 6.60 -14.26 23.80
C SER A 183 6.70 -15.75 23.40
N GLY A 184 7.25 -16.06 22.23
CA GLY A 184 7.31 -17.43 21.68
C GLY A 184 6.02 -17.88 21.00
N ARG A 185 4.99 -17.05 20.98
CA ARG A 185 3.72 -17.31 20.26
C ARG A 185 3.92 -17.23 18.75
N PRO A 186 3.20 -18.03 17.95
CA PRO A 186 3.22 -17.89 16.49
C PRO A 186 2.75 -16.51 16.06
N VAL A 187 3.49 -15.89 15.13
CA VAL A 187 3.17 -14.54 14.59
C VAL A 187 2.94 -14.61 13.10
N ILE A 188 1.79 -14.14 12.66
CA ILE A 188 1.48 -13.90 11.24
C ILE A 188 1.71 -12.42 10.93
N LEU A 189 2.57 -12.14 9.97
CA LEU A 189 2.90 -10.79 9.52
C LEU A 189 2.60 -10.64 8.03
N PRO A 190 1.46 -10.07 7.64
CA PRO A 190 1.14 -9.81 6.24
C PRO A 190 2.01 -8.68 5.67
N ILE A 191 2.78 -8.98 4.61
CA ILE A 191 3.64 -8.01 3.95
C ILE A 191 3.04 -7.61 2.61
N PHE A 192 2.67 -6.34 2.47
CA PHE A 192 2.01 -5.78 1.30
C PHE A 192 2.94 -5.02 0.35
N SER A 193 4.21 -4.82 0.73
CA SER A 193 5.23 -4.21 -0.13
C SER A 193 6.64 -4.50 0.37
N LEU A 194 7.62 -4.54 -0.56
CA LEU A 194 9.04 -4.72 -0.23
C LEU A 194 9.59 -3.61 0.67
N ILE A 195 9.14 -2.37 0.50
CA ILE A 195 9.55 -1.24 1.35
C ILE A 195 9.19 -1.49 2.81
N LYS A 196 8.04 -2.09 3.08
CA LYS A 196 7.62 -2.44 4.46
C LYS A 196 8.45 -3.57 5.05
N LEU A 197 8.87 -4.54 4.23
CA LEU A 197 9.79 -5.58 4.66
C LEU A 197 11.15 -4.97 5.05
N LEU A 198 11.68 -4.06 4.24
CA LEU A 198 12.93 -3.36 4.52
C LEU A 198 12.83 -2.47 5.77
N LEU A 199 11.72 -1.77 5.93
CA LEU A 199 11.44 -0.98 7.14
C LEU A 199 11.35 -1.85 8.39
N LEU A 200 10.69 -3.00 8.30
CA LEU A 200 10.62 -3.95 9.39
C LEU A 200 12.02 -4.42 9.81
N ILE A 201 12.86 -4.82 8.84
CA ILE A 201 14.24 -5.24 9.10
C ILE A 201 15.04 -4.10 9.72
N TYR A 202 14.91 -2.87 9.21
CA TYR A 202 15.61 -1.69 9.72
C TYR A 202 15.15 -1.27 11.12
N THR A 203 13.85 -1.27 11.38
CA THR A 203 13.28 -0.83 12.68
C THR A 203 13.42 -1.88 13.77
N ALA A 204 13.57 -3.14 13.40
CA ALA A 204 13.75 -4.23 14.32
C ALA A 204 15.16 -4.28 14.91
N SER A 205 16.13 -3.58 14.34
CA SER A 205 17.53 -3.41 14.79
C SER A 205 18.22 -4.69 15.27
N ALA A 206 17.75 -5.89 14.83
CA ALA A 206 18.28 -7.10 15.40
C ALA A 206 18.16 -8.30 14.48
N PRO A 207 19.18 -9.14 14.43
CA PRO A 207 19.10 -10.50 13.89
C PRO A 207 17.99 -11.35 14.53
N GLU A 208 17.38 -10.89 15.59
CA GLU A 208 16.37 -11.55 16.41
C GLU A 208 14.98 -11.68 15.77
N ILE A 209 14.60 -10.81 14.80
CA ILE A 209 13.32 -10.97 14.07
C ILE A 209 13.42 -12.05 12.99
N ILE A 210 14.62 -12.33 12.51
CA ILE A 210 14.85 -13.40 11.52
C ILE A 210 14.72 -14.79 12.18
N SER A 211 14.88 -14.88 13.50
CA SER A 211 14.70 -16.12 14.27
C SER A 211 13.24 -16.41 14.66
N ILE A 212 12.32 -15.48 14.39
CA ILE A 212 10.89 -15.75 14.56
C ILE A 212 10.53 -16.77 13.48
N ASN A 213 10.01 -17.93 13.86
CA ASN A 213 9.36 -18.89 12.98
C ASN A 213 8.10 -18.24 12.37
N SER A 214 8.30 -17.21 11.58
CA SER A 214 7.27 -16.38 10.99
C SER A 214 7.08 -16.78 9.54
N LEU A 215 5.88 -17.18 9.21
CA LEU A 215 5.47 -17.33 7.83
C LEU A 215 5.36 -15.93 7.22
N VAL A 216 6.44 -15.44 6.62
CA VAL A 216 6.42 -14.19 5.83
C VAL A 216 5.73 -14.49 4.52
N MET A 217 4.51 -13.99 4.37
CA MET A 217 3.73 -14.15 3.15
C MET A 217 3.89 -12.93 2.27
N LYS A 218 4.48 -13.14 1.09
CA LYS A 218 4.62 -12.11 0.06
C LYS A 218 3.30 -11.99 -0.70
N ALA A 219 2.74 -10.80 -0.70
CA ALA A 219 1.55 -10.46 -1.48
C ALA A 219 1.90 -9.97 -2.87
#